data_52c089109ff0d6fad1ae47155203932a
#
_entry.id   52c089109ff0d6fad1ae47155203932a
#
_cell.length_a   1.000
_cell.length_b   1.000
_cell.length_c   1.000
_cell.angle_alpha   90.00
_cell.angle_beta   90.00
_cell.angle_gamma   90.00
#
_symmetry.space_group_name_H-M   'P 1'
#
loop_
_entity.id
_entity.type
_entity.pdbx_description
1 polymer ?
#
loop_
_entity_poly.entity_id
_entity_poly.type
_entity_poly.pdbx_seq_one_letter_code
_entity_poly.pdbx_strand_id
1 'polypeptide(L)' 'MSMAKKIKIILVERNMTIRELSNKLGYKGSYLYNKLYRDRLTESDLKLLADAEDCDYEGVFTFRDTGRQI' A
#
# COMPACT_ATOMS: atom_id res chain seq x y z
N MET A 1 3.31 14.72 2.65
CA MET A 1 2.78 13.49 3.28
C MET A 1 3.72 12.34 3.00
N SER A 2 4.07 11.55 4.00
CA SER A 2 4.96 10.41 3.80
C SER A 2 4.24 9.28 3.06
N MET A 3 5.00 8.41 2.40
CA MET A 3 4.45 7.26 1.71
C MET A 3 3.72 6.31 2.68
N ALA A 4 4.26 6.14 3.88
CA ALA A 4 3.61 5.32 4.90
C ALA A 4 2.22 5.85 5.26
N LYS A 5 2.05 7.17 5.37
CA LYS A 5 0.75 7.78 5.64
C LYS A 5 -0.23 7.56 4.50
N LYS A 6 0.23 7.70 3.26
CA LYS A 6 -0.61 7.44 2.08
C LYS A 6 -1.12 6.01 2.06
N ILE A 7 -0.24 5.05 2.32
CA ILE A 7 -0.62 3.63 2.36
C ILE A 7 -1.61 3.37 3.50
N LYS A 8 -1.42 3.98 4.67
CA LYS A 8 -2.37 3.86 5.77
C LYS A 8 -3.75 4.38 5.41
N ILE A 9 -3.83 5.50 4.70
CA ILE A 9 -5.10 6.05 4.23
C ILE A 9 -5.80 5.06 3.30
N ILE A 10 -5.04 4.48 2.36
CA ILE A 10 -5.59 3.48 1.44
C ILE A 10 -6.12 2.26 2.20
N LEU A 11 -5.36 1.76 3.17
CA LEU A 11 -5.78 0.64 4.00
C LEU A 11 -7.08 0.92 4.74
N VAL A 12 -7.19 2.11 5.34
CA VAL A 12 -8.42 2.52 6.04
C VAL A 12 -9.60 2.53 5.08
N GLU A 13 -9.44 3.10 3.90
CA GLU A 13 -10.51 3.17 2.91
C GLU A 13 -10.91 1.81 2.37
N ARG A 14 -9.96 0.88 2.26
CA ARG A 14 -10.23 -0.49 1.84
C ARG A 14 -10.63 -1.39 3.00
N ASN A 15 -10.72 -0.85 4.21
CA ASN A 15 -11.08 -1.61 5.41
C ASN A 15 -10.17 -2.83 5.61
N MET A 16 -8.86 -2.61 5.47
CA MET A 16 -7.85 -3.65 5.55
C MET A 16 -6.75 -3.25 6.52
N THR A 17 -6.20 -4.22 7.25
CA THR A 17 -5.06 -4.00 8.13
C THR A 17 -3.74 -4.24 7.38
N ILE A 18 -2.65 -3.70 7.92
CA ILE A 18 -1.30 -3.99 7.40
C ILE A 18 -1.04 -5.49 7.39
N ARG A 19 -1.50 -6.19 8.40
CA ARG A 19 -1.32 -7.65 8.50
C ARG A 19 -2.02 -8.38 7.37
N GLU A 20 -3.25 -7.98 7.06
CA GLU A 20 -4.01 -8.55 5.95
C GLU A 20 -3.33 -8.27 4.62
N LEU A 21 -2.85 -7.05 4.41
CA LEU A 21 -2.11 -6.69 3.20
C LEU A 21 -0.82 -7.50 3.08
N SER A 22 -0.08 -7.64 4.19
CA SER A 22 1.14 -8.45 4.23
C SER A 22 0.87 -9.90 3.83
N ASN A 23 -0.20 -10.49 4.37
CA ASN A 23 -0.61 -11.85 4.02
C ASN A 23 -1.00 -11.97 2.55
N LYS A 24 -1.71 -10.98 2.03
CA LYS A 24 -2.12 -10.96 0.63
C LYS A 24 -0.93 -10.91 -0.33
N LEU A 25 0.13 -10.22 0.07
CA LEU A 25 1.36 -10.11 -0.71
C LEU A 25 2.33 -11.29 -0.50
N GLY A 26 2.02 -12.19 0.44
CA GLY A 26 2.88 -13.31 0.75
C GLY A 26 4.10 -12.96 1.59
N TYR A 27 4.09 -11.81 2.25
CA TYR A 27 5.17 -11.40 3.13
C TYR A 27 5.03 -12.07 4.50
N LYS A 28 6.16 -12.33 5.14
CA LYS A 28 6.20 -12.98 6.46
C LYS A 28 6.54 -11.99 7.56
N GLY A 29 5.93 -12.19 8.73
CA GLY A 29 6.23 -11.44 9.93
C GLY A 29 6.05 -9.94 9.75
N SER A 30 7.03 -9.16 10.19
CA SER A 30 7.00 -7.71 10.17
C SER A 30 7.68 -7.08 8.92
N TYR A 31 7.88 -7.87 7.88
CA TYR A 31 8.62 -7.42 6.69
C TYR A 31 8.01 -6.15 6.06
N LEU A 32 6.71 -6.16 5.81
CA LEU A 32 6.03 -5.01 5.23
C LEU A 32 6.04 -3.82 6.18
N TYR A 33 5.75 -4.06 7.45
CA TYR A 33 5.78 -3.04 8.48
C TYR A 33 7.13 -2.33 8.52
N ASN A 34 8.23 -3.10 8.53
CA ASN A 34 9.57 -2.53 8.55
C ASN A 34 9.88 -1.72 7.30
N LYS A 35 9.47 -2.19 6.13
CA LYS A 35 9.65 -1.43 4.88
C LYS A 35 8.92 -0.10 4.92
N LEU A 36 7.69 -0.09 5.42
CA LEU A 36 6.89 1.12 5.54
C LEU A 36 7.53 2.14 6.48
N TYR A 37 7.91 1.69 7.68
CA TYR A 37 8.39 2.59 8.71
C TYR A 37 9.87 2.97 8.56
N ARG A 38 10.63 2.26 7.75
CA ARG A 38 12.01 2.62 7.42
C ARG A 38 12.12 3.33 6.07
N ASP A 39 10.99 3.64 5.46
CA ASP A 39 10.91 4.33 4.17
C ASP A 39 11.77 3.65 3.10
N ARG A 40 11.66 2.33 3.01
CA ARG A 40 12.44 1.51 2.06
C ARG A 40 11.59 0.90 0.95
N LEU A 41 10.46 1.50 0.64
CA LEU A 41 9.62 1.03 -0.44
C LEU A 41 10.18 1.48 -1.78
N THR A 42 10.36 0.52 -2.68
CA THR A 42 10.75 0.79 -4.07
C THR A 42 9.50 1.04 -4.92
N GLU A 43 9.68 1.51 -6.15
CA GLU A 43 8.56 1.65 -7.08
C GLU A 43 7.86 0.32 -7.35
N SER A 44 8.63 -0.76 -7.46
CA SER A 44 8.07 -2.10 -7.61
C SER A 44 7.19 -2.47 -6.42
N ASP A 45 7.64 -2.17 -5.21
CA ASP A 45 6.86 -2.41 -3.99
C ASP A 45 5.56 -1.62 -4.03
N LEU A 46 5.61 -0.35 -4.42
CA LEU A 46 4.44 0.52 -4.48
C LEU A 46 3.41 0.02 -5.50
N LYS A 47 3.87 -0.48 -6.63
CA LYS A 47 2.98 -1.07 -7.64
C LYS A 47 2.32 -2.35 -7.14
N LEU A 48 3.06 -3.20 -6.44
CA LEU A 48 2.51 -4.42 -5.84
C LEU A 48 1.48 -4.10 -4.76
N LEU A 49 1.79 -3.14 -3.89
CA LEU A 49 0.87 -2.69 -2.84
C LEU A 49 -0.40 -2.12 -3.46
N ALA A 50 -0.26 -1.28 -4.46
CA ALA A 50 -1.40 -0.66 -5.14
C ALA A 50 -2.30 -1.72 -5.75
N ASP A 51 -1.73 -2.67 -6.47
CA ASP A 51 -2.50 -3.74 -7.10
C ASP A 51 -3.26 -4.57 -6.07
N ALA A 52 -2.64 -4.89 -4.95
CA ALA A 52 -3.28 -5.61 -3.85
C ALA A 52 -4.46 -4.84 -3.24
N GLU A 53 -4.46 -3.52 -3.35
CA GLU A 53 -5.50 -2.63 -2.83
C GLU A 53 -6.46 -2.14 -3.92
N ASP A 54 -6.44 -2.75 -5.09
CA ASP A 54 -7.26 -2.36 -6.24
C ASP A 54 -7.04 -0.89 -6.64
N CYS A 55 -5.78 -0.50 -6.68
CA CYS A 55 -5.32 0.82 -7.10
C CYS A 55 -4.29 0.70 -8.21
N ASP A 56 -4.17 1.76 -9.01
CA ASP A 56 -3.04 1.94 -9.92
C ASP A 56 -2.05 2.90 -9.27
N TYR A 57 -0.76 2.71 -9.53
CA TYR A 57 0.27 3.61 -9.04
C TYR A 57 1.15 4.11 -10.17
N GLU A 58 1.12 5.43 -10.40
CA GLU A 58 2.01 6.14 -11.33
C GLU A 58 2.39 7.48 -10.70
N GLY A 59 3.21 7.43 -9.65
CA GLY A 59 3.53 8.62 -8.86
C GLY A 59 2.42 9.04 -7.91
N VAL A 60 1.18 8.62 -8.18
CA VAL A 60 0.02 8.75 -7.30
C VAL A 60 -0.74 7.44 -7.29
N PHE A 61 -1.43 7.17 -6.20
CA PHE A 61 -2.36 6.04 -6.13
C PHE A 61 -3.73 6.48 -6.66
N THR A 62 -4.28 5.72 -7.59
CA THR A 62 -5.61 5.95 -8.14
C THR A 62 -6.47 4.73 -7.84
N PHE A 63 -7.54 4.91 -7.06
CA PHE A 63 -8.50 3.85 -6.76
C PHE A 63 -9.25 3.48 -8.02
N ARG A 64 -9.19 2.21 -8.41
CA ARG A 64 -9.77 1.73 -9.68
C ARG A 64 -11.29 1.86 -9.72
N ASP A 65 -11.96 1.72 -8.57
CA ASP A 65 -13.41 1.78 -8.46
C ASP A 65 -13.96 3.21 -8.48
N THR A 66 -13.29 4.15 -7.84
CA THR A 66 -13.78 5.53 -7.67
C THR A 66 -13.03 6.56 -8.48
N GLY A 67 -11.80 6.28 -8.90
CA GLY A 67 -10.91 7.24 -9.54
C GLY A 67 -10.28 8.23 -8.56
N ARG A 68 -10.53 8.07 -7.26
CA ARG A 68 -9.91 8.92 -6.24
C ARG A 68 -8.40 8.75 -6.24
N GLN A 69 -7.68 9.86 -6.09
CA GLN A 69 -6.21 9.86 -6.06
C GLN A 69 -5.68 10.27 -4.69
N ILE A 70 -4.60 9.65 -4.32
CA ILE A 70 -3.86 9.98 -3.10
C ILE A 70 -2.38 10.11 -3.41
#